data_a05e938c0821977332b5ad9bb0a3b085
#
_entry.id   a05e938c0821977332b5ad9bb0a3b085
#
_cell.length_a   1.000
_cell.length_b   1.000
_cell.length_c   1.000
_cell.angle_alpha   90.00
_cell.angle_beta   90.00
_cell.angle_gamma   90.00
#
_symmetry.space_group_name_H-M   'P 1'
#
loop_
_entity.id
_entity.type
_entity.pdbx_description
1 polymer ?
#
loop_
_entity_poly.entity_id
_entity_poly.type
_entity_poly.pdbx_seq_one_letter_code
_entity_poly.pdbx_strand_id
1 'polypeptide(L)'
;MKLTGPFLFILTTLMIDAIGIGIVFPIMPDLMDRVGASGVAEGALWGGIMMSAYAAAMFLFGPIVGSLSDAYGRRPILIAALATLAIDYTIMALAQTYWVLLMGRVIAGMAGATYITVTAYISDITKPDERGVAFGMIGAAFGIGFVFGPALGGISSGLHVTAPFWIAAALSALNMVFGFFILP
;
A
#
# COMPACT_ATOMS: atom_id res chain seq x y z
N MET A 1 5.06 -16.42 21.65
CA MET A 1 5.65 -15.91 20.40
C MET A 1 6.69 -14.84 20.72
N LYS A 2 7.91 -14.90 20.16
CA LYS A 2 8.91 -13.82 20.30
C LYS A 2 8.76 -12.84 19.15
N LEU A 3 8.64 -11.55 19.46
CA LEU A 3 8.64 -10.48 18.46
C LEU A 3 10.06 -10.29 17.94
N THR A 4 10.36 -10.92 16.80
CA THR A 4 11.66 -10.79 16.13
C THR A 4 11.69 -9.54 15.25
N GLY A 5 12.89 -9.05 14.91
CA GLY A 5 13.04 -7.89 14.03
C GLY A 5 12.28 -8.03 12.70
N PRO A 6 12.41 -9.16 11.97
CA PRO A 6 11.63 -9.39 10.76
C PRO A 6 10.11 -9.38 10.97
N PHE A 7 9.60 -9.90 12.08
CA PHE A 7 8.18 -9.89 12.40
C PHE A 7 7.66 -8.46 12.62
N LEU A 8 8.39 -7.65 13.40
CA LEU A 8 8.04 -6.24 13.63
C LEU A 8 8.10 -5.43 12.33
N PHE A 9 9.11 -5.66 11.50
CA PHE A 9 9.21 -5.03 10.18
C PHE A 9 7.96 -5.31 9.34
N ILE A 10 7.50 -6.54 9.31
CA ILE A 10 6.31 -6.94 8.55
C ILE A 10 5.04 -6.26 9.06
N LEU A 11 4.84 -6.19 10.38
CA LEU A 11 3.70 -5.46 10.95
C LEU A 11 3.75 -3.98 10.59
N THR A 12 4.93 -3.37 10.64
CA THR A 12 5.14 -1.97 10.24
C THR A 12 4.84 -1.78 8.75
N THR A 13 5.28 -2.70 7.90
CA THR A 13 5.00 -2.69 6.45
C THR A 13 3.51 -2.69 6.18
N LEU A 14 2.75 -3.61 6.79
CA LEU A 14 1.30 -3.68 6.61
C LEU A 14 0.58 -2.44 7.15
N MET A 15 1.05 -1.89 8.26
CA MET A 15 0.50 -0.66 8.81
C MET A 15 0.72 0.51 7.85
N ILE A 16 1.91 0.64 7.27
CA ILE A 16 2.23 1.70 6.28
C ILE A 16 1.41 1.51 5.00
N ASP A 17 1.27 0.27 4.51
CA ASP A 17 0.40 -0.05 3.37
C ASP A 17 -1.05 0.36 3.63
N ALA A 18 -1.58 0.01 4.80
CA ALA A 18 -2.93 0.36 5.19
C ALA A 18 -3.12 1.89 5.35
N ILE A 19 -2.13 2.60 5.91
CA ILE A 19 -2.10 4.06 5.95
C ILE A 19 -2.18 4.61 4.53
N GLY A 20 -1.36 4.11 3.62
CA GLY A 20 -1.31 4.55 2.23
C GLY A 20 -2.64 4.35 1.50
N ILE A 21 -3.30 3.21 1.69
CA ILE A 21 -4.66 2.97 1.17
C ILE A 21 -5.65 3.96 1.79
N GLY A 22 -5.61 4.13 3.10
CA GLY A 22 -6.53 4.99 3.84
C GLY A 22 -6.39 6.48 3.52
N ILE A 23 -5.19 6.95 3.22
CA ILE A 23 -4.89 8.34 2.82
C ILE A 23 -5.70 8.75 1.58
N VAL A 24 -5.87 7.84 0.63
CA VAL A 24 -6.51 8.14 -0.67
C VAL A 24 -7.98 8.50 -0.52
N PHE A 25 -8.70 7.87 0.41
CA PHE A 25 -10.16 8.02 0.52
C PHE A 25 -10.62 9.47 0.76
N PRO A 26 -10.13 10.21 1.78
CA PRO A 26 -10.63 11.57 2.06
C PRO A 26 -10.24 12.60 1.00
N ILE A 27 -9.16 12.38 0.28
CA ILE A 27 -8.64 13.31 -0.72
C ILE A 27 -9.07 12.98 -2.16
N MET A 28 -9.84 11.90 -2.34
CA MET A 28 -10.30 11.48 -3.66
C MET A 28 -11.10 12.56 -4.40
N PRO A 29 -12.07 13.25 -3.77
CA PRO A 29 -12.80 14.32 -4.46
C PRO A 29 -11.87 15.43 -4.96
N ASP A 30 -11.00 15.96 -4.10
CA ASP A 30 -10.08 17.05 -4.44
C ASP A 30 -9.07 16.62 -5.51
N LEU A 31 -8.67 15.35 -5.49
CA LEU A 31 -7.77 14.79 -6.49
C LEU A 31 -8.46 14.69 -7.85
N MET A 32 -9.72 14.28 -7.90
CA MET A 32 -10.49 14.19 -9.14
C MET A 32 -10.77 15.57 -9.73
N ASP A 33 -11.12 16.56 -8.90
CA ASP A 33 -11.29 17.94 -9.34
C ASP A 33 -10.00 18.51 -9.93
N ARG A 34 -8.85 18.21 -9.30
CA ARG A 34 -7.53 18.63 -9.79
C ARG A 34 -7.20 18.10 -11.18
N VAL A 35 -7.62 16.88 -11.51
CA VAL A 35 -7.33 16.24 -12.81
C VAL A 35 -8.43 16.46 -13.83
N GLY A 36 -9.41 17.33 -13.54
CA GLY A 36 -10.38 17.84 -14.49
C GLY A 36 -11.77 17.21 -14.45
N ALA A 37 -12.15 16.51 -13.38
CA ALA A 37 -13.50 16.01 -13.22
C ALA A 37 -14.51 17.17 -13.06
N SER A 38 -15.62 17.10 -13.78
CA SER A 38 -16.66 18.14 -13.79
C SER A 38 -17.74 17.86 -12.73
N GLY A 39 -17.38 18.02 -11.44
CA GLY A 39 -18.31 17.87 -10.33
C GLY A 39 -18.31 16.47 -9.69
N VAL A 40 -19.14 16.34 -8.63
CA VAL A 40 -19.12 15.21 -7.71
C VAL A 40 -19.42 13.87 -8.39
N ALA A 41 -20.38 13.83 -9.32
CA ALA A 41 -20.78 12.58 -9.96
C ALA A 41 -19.68 12.02 -10.86
N GLU A 42 -19.03 12.85 -11.66
CA GLU A 42 -17.92 12.45 -12.53
C GLU A 42 -16.68 12.09 -11.69
N GLY A 43 -16.35 12.87 -10.65
CA GLY A 43 -15.28 12.58 -9.72
C GLY A 43 -15.46 11.23 -9.00
N ALA A 44 -16.68 10.92 -8.57
CA ALA A 44 -17.02 9.64 -7.97
C ALA A 44 -16.86 8.47 -8.96
N LEU A 45 -17.26 8.65 -10.21
CA LEU A 45 -17.10 7.64 -11.27
C LEU A 45 -15.62 7.39 -11.56
N TRP A 46 -14.85 8.45 -11.77
CA TRP A 46 -13.41 8.34 -12.05
C TRP A 46 -12.63 7.72 -10.88
N GLY A 47 -12.93 8.15 -9.65
CA GLY A 47 -12.36 7.58 -8.44
C GLY A 47 -12.70 6.09 -8.27
N GLY A 48 -13.97 5.73 -8.55
CA GLY A 48 -14.44 4.35 -8.54
C GLY A 48 -13.74 3.46 -9.57
N ILE A 49 -13.57 3.94 -10.80
CA ILE A 49 -12.82 3.22 -11.85
C ILE A 49 -11.35 3.03 -11.42
N MET A 50 -10.73 4.08 -10.88
CA MET A 50 -9.34 4.02 -10.43
C MET A 50 -9.14 2.99 -9.32
N MET A 51 -10.03 2.95 -8.32
CA MET A 51 -10.00 1.95 -7.24
C MET A 51 -10.28 0.53 -7.75
N SER A 52 -11.22 0.39 -8.68
CA SER A 52 -11.55 -0.90 -9.30
C SER A 52 -10.37 -1.43 -10.14
N ALA A 53 -9.70 -0.55 -10.88
CA ALA A 53 -8.52 -0.91 -11.67
C ALA A 53 -7.36 -1.40 -10.78
N TYR A 54 -7.11 -0.73 -9.64
CA TYR A 54 -6.16 -1.16 -8.64
C TYR A 54 -6.51 -2.57 -8.10
N ALA A 55 -7.76 -2.76 -7.67
CA ALA A 55 -8.22 -4.03 -7.12
C ALA A 55 -8.17 -5.17 -8.15
N ALA A 56 -8.57 -4.89 -9.40
CA ALA A 56 -8.51 -5.84 -10.50
C ALA A 56 -7.06 -6.24 -10.82
N ALA A 57 -6.15 -5.28 -10.90
CA ALA A 57 -4.74 -5.55 -11.12
C ALA A 57 -4.16 -6.40 -9.97
N MET A 58 -4.47 -6.07 -8.71
CA MET A 58 -4.04 -6.84 -7.55
C MET A 58 -4.59 -8.27 -7.58
N PHE A 59 -5.85 -8.45 -7.96
CA PHE A 59 -6.47 -9.77 -8.09
C PHE A 59 -5.80 -10.63 -9.18
N LEU A 60 -5.58 -10.04 -10.35
CA LEU A 60 -5.01 -10.75 -11.50
C LEU A 60 -3.52 -11.08 -11.30
N PHE A 61 -2.76 -10.16 -10.74
CA PHE A 61 -1.30 -10.32 -10.57
C PHE A 61 -0.92 -10.92 -9.21
N GLY A 62 -1.81 -10.96 -8.23
CA GLY A 62 -1.55 -11.53 -6.91
C GLY A 62 -0.99 -12.94 -6.94
N PRO A 63 -1.59 -13.90 -7.66
CA PRO A 63 -1.05 -15.26 -7.78
C PRO A 63 0.33 -15.32 -8.44
N ILE A 64 0.58 -14.43 -9.42
CA ILE A 64 1.88 -14.33 -10.11
C ILE A 64 2.95 -13.84 -9.14
N VAL A 65 2.66 -12.76 -8.42
CA VAL A 65 3.61 -12.22 -7.42
C VAL A 65 3.81 -13.19 -6.27
N GLY A 66 2.75 -13.91 -5.86
CA GLY A 66 2.85 -14.99 -4.88
C GLY A 66 3.83 -16.08 -5.33
N SER A 67 3.68 -16.59 -6.55
CA SER A 67 4.57 -17.62 -7.10
C SER A 67 6.01 -17.13 -7.29
N LEU A 68 6.20 -15.88 -7.70
CA LEU A 68 7.52 -15.26 -7.77
C LEU A 68 8.16 -15.14 -6.37
N SER A 69 7.37 -14.81 -5.36
CA SER A 69 7.81 -14.75 -3.97
C SER A 69 8.23 -16.13 -3.43
N ASP A 70 7.56 -17.20 -3.86
CA ASP A 70 7.97 -18.57 -3.53
C ASP A 70 9.26 -18.98 -4.25
N ALA A 71 9.43 -18.58 -5.51
CA ALA A 71 10.58 -18.96 -6.34
C ALA A 71 11.85 -18.18 -6.02
N TYR A 72 11.74 -16.86 -5.85
CA TYR A 72 12.89 -15.95 -5.66
C TYR A 72 13.11 -15.53 -4.20
N GLY A 73 12.24 -15.97 -3.30
CA GLY A 73 12.27 -15.60 -1.88
C GLY A 73 11.39 -14.39 -1.55
N ARG A 74 11.00 -14.29 -0.27
CA ARG A 74 10.06 -13.26 0.22
C ARG A 74 10.67 -11.86 0.21
N ARG A 75 11.96 -11.75 0.57
CA ARG A 75 12.66 -10.48 0.73
C ARG A 75 12.69 -9.62 -0.54
N PRO A 76 13.20 -10.10 -1.70
CA PRO A 76 13.28 -9.25 -2.90
C PRO A 76 11.91 -8.81 -3.39
N ILE A 77 10.88 -9.64 -3.25
CA ILE A 77 9.53 -9.31 -3.67
C ILE A 77 8.90 -8.24 -2.76
N LEU A 78 9.10 -8.34 -1.43
CA LEU A 78 8.65 -7.30 -0.49
C LEU A 78 9.33 -5.96 -0.76
N ILE A 79 10.64 -5.96 -0.99
CA ILE A 79 11.40 -4.74 -1.30
C ILE A 79 10.92 -4.13 -2.63
N ALA A 80 10.71 -4.96 -3.66
CA ALA A 80 10.20 -4.51 -4.95
C ALA A 80 8.78 -3.93 -4.83
N ALA A 81 7.90 -4.55 -4.04
CA ALA A 81 6.55 -4.04 -3.80
C ALA A 81 6.58 -2.66 -3.10
N LEU A 82 7.41 -2.51 -2.05
CA LEU A 82 7.58 -1.22 -1.36
C LEU A 82 8.17 -0.13 -2.26
N ALA A 83 9.13 -0.48 -3.12
CA ALA A 83 9.67 0.44 -4.13
C ALA A 83 8.58 0.89 -5.11
N THR A 84 7.75 -0.04 -5.59
CA THR A 84 6.64 0.27 -6.49
C THR A 84 5.60 1.16 -5.83
N LEU A 85 5.27 0.94 -4.56
CA LEU A 85 4.36 1.81 -3.81
C LEU A 85 4.94 3.22 -3.63
N ALA A 86 6.23 3.36 -3.30
CA ALA A 86 6.87 4.66 -3.20
C ALA A 86 6.83 5.43 -4.53
N ILE A 87 7.06 4.72 -5.65
CA ILE A 87 6.96 5.27 -7.01
C ILE A 87 5.51 5.67 -7.32
N ASP A 88 4.54 4.81 -7.02
CA ASP A 88 3.12 5.11 -7.27
C ASP A 88 2.64 6.35 -6.52
N TYR A 89 2.93 6.45 -5.22
CA TYR A 89 2.58 7.65 -4.46
C TYR A 89 3.28 8.92 -4.99
N THR A 90 4.51 8.80 -5.49
CA THR A 90 5.20 9.91 -6.17
C THR A 90 4.49 10.28 -7.47
N ILE A 91 4.07 9.30 -8.26
CA ILE A 91 3.25 9.52 -9.47
C ILE A 91 1.94 10.23 -9.11
N MET A 92 1.25 9.78 -8.06
CA MET A 92 -0.01 10.42 -7.61
C MET A 92 0.21 11.86 -7.15
N ALA A 93 1.31 12.15 -6.49
CA ALA A 93 1.66 13.51 -6.06
C ALA A 93 1.90 14.45 -7.25
N LEU A 94 2.53 13.96 -8.32
CA LEU A 94 2.92 14.71 -9.50
C LEU A 94 1.90 14.70 -10.62
N ALA A 95 0.92 13.80 -10.58
CA ALA A 95 -0.05 13.62 -11.65
C ALA A 95 -0.88 14.90 -11.90
N GLN A 96 -1.01 15.27 -13.16
CA GLN A 96 -1.82 16.41 -13.64
C GLN A 96 -2.99 15.94 -14.51
N THR A 97 -3.08 14.65 -14.81
CA THR A 97 -4.15 14.07 -15.62
C THR A 97 -4.65 12.78 -15.00
N TYR A 98 -5.92 12.48 -15.20
CA TYR A 98 -6.55 11.25 -14.74
C TYR A 98 -5.83 9.98 -15.21
N TRP A 99 -5.37 9.96 -16.47
CA TRP A 99 -4.72 8.77 -17.05
C TRP A 99 -3.41 8.41 -16.36
N VAL A 100 -2.65 9.41 -15.89
CA VAL A 100 -1.43 9.18 -15.12
C VAL A 100 -1.75 8.58 -13.77
N LEU A 101 -2.81 9.06 -13.09
CA LEU A 101 -3.29 8.48 -11.84
C LEU A 101 -3.74 7.02 -12.03
N LEU A 102 -4.52 6.76 -13.07
CA LEU A 102 -5.00 5.42 -13.38
C LEU A 102 -3.86 4.45 -13.66
N MET A 103 -2.89 4.86 -14.47
CA MET A 103 -1.69 4.02 -14.74
C MET A 103 -0.90 3.73 -13.47
N GLY A 104 -0.69 4.73 -12.61
CA GLY A 104 -0.06 4.54 -11.30
C GLY A 104 -0.79 3.49 -10.46
N ARG A 105 -2.11 3.61 -10.35
CA ARG A 105 -2.92 2.63 -9.59
C ARG A 105 -2.89 1.22 -10.17
N VAL A 106 -2.86 1.06 -11.48
CA VAL A 106 -2.70 -0.26 -12.11
C VAL A 106 -1.33 -0.86 -11.78
N ILE A 107 -0.26 -0.08 -11.90
CA ILE A 107 1.11 -0.52 -11.57
C ILE A 107 1.21 -0.89 -10.08
N ALA A 108 0.66 -0.05 -9.19
CA ALA A 108 0.62 -0.35 -7.77
C ALA A 108 -0.20 -1.61 -7.46
N GLY A 109 -1.33 -1.81 -8.15
CA GLY A 109 -2.12 -3.04 -8.02
C GLY A 109 -1.36 -4.28 -8.47
N MET A 110 -0.61 -4.21 -9.57
CA MET A 110 0.25 -5.31 -10.03
C MET A 110 1.33 -5.68 -9.01
N ALA A 111 1.89 -4.69 -8.31
CA ALA A 111 2.89 -4.90 -7.26
C ALA A 111 2.28 -5.12 -5.87
N GLY A 112 0.99 -4.84 -5.70
CA GLY A 112 0.26 -4.80 -4.42
C GLY A 112 0.04 -6.15 -3.73
N ALA A 113 0.76 -7.20 -4.12
CA ALA A 113 0.75 -8.49 -3.45
C ALA A 113 1.52 -8.51 -2.11
N THR A 114 1.82 -7.33 -1.55
CA THR A 114 2.48 -7.22 -0.23
C THR A 114 1.74 -8.03 0.81
N TYR A 115 0.41 -7.94 0.87
CA TYR A 115 -0.39 -8.69 1.83
C TYR A 115 -0.23 -10.21 1.66
N ILE A 116 -0.24 -10.72 0.41
CA ILE A 116 -0.07 -12.15 0.11
C ILE A 116 1.33 -12.60 0.53
N THR A 117 2.36 -11.85 0.14
CA THR A 117 3.75 -12.16 0.46
C THR A 117 4.00 -12.12 1.97
N VAL A 118 3.41 -11.14 2.67
CA VAL A 118 3.51 -10.98 4.12
C VAL A 118 2.85 -12.15 4.86
N THR A 119 1.64 -12.54 4.48
CA THR A 119 0.93 -13.65 5.13
C THR A 119 1.67 -14.98 4.92
N ALA A 120 2.24 -15.19 3.74
CA ALA A 120 3.09 -16.33 3.46
C ALA A 120 4.37 -16.29 4.31
N TYR A 121 5.07 -15.16 4.36
CA TYR A 121 6.28 -15.01 5.19
C TYR A 121 6.02 -15.27 6.68
N ILE A 122 4.93 -14.73 7.22
CA ILE A 122 4.52 -14.99 8.62
C ILE A 122 4.24 -16.47 8.84
N SER A 123 3.59 -17.14 7.87
CA SER A 123 3.35 -18.58 7.95
C SER A 123 4.66 -19.38 7.98
N ASP A 124 5.67 -18.91 7.26
CA ASP A 124 6.97 -19.58 7.16
C ASP A 124 7.79 -19.44 8.47
N ILE A 125 7.70 -18.29 9.16
CA ILE A 125 8.48 -18.00 10.37
C ILE A 125 7.76 -18.28 11.69
N THR A 126 6.47 -18.63 11.64
CA THR A 126 5.64 -18.81 12.85
C THR A 126 5.24 -20.27 13.03
N LYS A 127 5.36 -20.79 14.26
CA LYS A 127 4.90 -22.13 14.59
C LYS A 127 3.40 -22.27 14.39
N PRO A 128 2.90 -23.47 14.02
CA PRO A 128 1.48 -23.70 13.76
C PRO A 128 0.54 -23.28 14.90
N ASP A 129 0.93 -23.51 16.15
CA ASP A 129 0.20 -23.16 17.37
C ASP A 129 0.16 -21.64 17.66
N GLU A 130 1.10 -20.87 17.13
CA GLU A 130 1.22 -19.42 17.29
C GLU A 130 0.62 -18.63 16.10
N ARG A 131 0.29 -19.28 14.98
CA ARG A 131 -0.20 -18.61 13.76
C ARG A 131 -1.46 -17.78 13.97
N GLY A 132 -2.40 -18.26 14.80
CA GLY A 132 -3.62 -17.51 15.11
C GLY A 132 -3.33 -16.15 15.72
N VAL A 133 -2.38 -16.07 16.65
CA VAL A 133 -1.94 -14.81 17.27
C VAL A 133 -1.23 -13.93 16.25
N ALA A 134 -0.34 -14.51 15.44
CA ALA A 134 0.40 -13.78 14.43
C ALA A 134 -0.53 -13.12 13.39
N PHE A 135 -1.51 -13.87 12.87
CA PHE A 135 -2.52 -13.32 11.95
C PHE A 135 -3.43 -12.28 12.62
N GLY A 136 -3.76 -12.46 13.90
CA GLY A 136 -4.47 -11.44 14.67
C GLY A 136 -3.69 -10.12 14.75
N MET A 137 -2.37 -10.18 14.94
CA MET A 137 -1.49 -9.00 14.94
C MET A 137 -1.39 -8.34 13.56
N ILE A 138 -1.38 -9.13 12.48
CA ILE A 138 -1.48 -8.61 11.10
C ILE A 138 -2.77 -7.81 10.92
N GLY A 139 -3.90 -8.38 11.31
CA GLY A 139 -5.20 -7.71 11.25
C GLY A 139 -5.24 -6.43 12.08
N ALA A 140 -4.66 -6.44 13.29
CA ALA A 140 -4.56 -5.27 14.14
C ALA A 140 -3.68 -4.17 13.54
N ALA A 141 -2.50 -4.52 13.00
CA ALA A 141 -1.60 -3.57 12.34
C ALA A 141 -2.27 -2.93 11.12
N PHE A 142 -2.94 -3.74 10.29
CA PHE A 142 -3.71 -3.24 9.15
C PHE A 142 -4.86 -2.31 9.59
N GLY A 143 -5.64 -2.72 10.59
CA GLY A 143 -6.76 -1.93 11.13
C GLY A 143 -6.31 -0.59 11.70
N ILE A 144 -5.21 -0.57 12.47
CA ILE A 144 -4.61 0.65 12.99
C ILE A 144 -4.19 1.57 11.84
N GLY A 145 -3.45 1.05 10.86
CA GLY A 145 -3.03 1.81 9.69
C GLY A 145 -4.22 2.39 8.92
N PHE A 146 -5.26 1.61 8.73
CA PHE A 146 -6.48 2.03 8.02
C PHE A 146 -7.27 3.13 8.75
N VAL A 147 -7.20 3.20 10.07
CA VAL A 147 -7.79 4.29 10.87
C VAL A 147 -6.92 5.55 10.80
N PHE A 148 -5.59 5.39 10.91
CA PHE A 148 -4.67 6.53 10.85
C PHE A 148 -4.54 7.13 9.44
N GLY A 149 -4.76 6.33 8.39
CA GLY A 149 -4.65 6.77 7.00
C GLY A 149 -5.54 7.99 6.69
N PRO A 150 -6.86 7.89 6.85
CA PRO A 150 -7.77 9.01 6.62
C PRO A 150 -7.47 10.22 7.49
N ALA A 151 -7.07 10.03 8.76
CA ALA A 151 -6.70 11.11 9.64
C ALA A 151 -5.47 11.87 9.12
N LEU A 152 -4.41 11.16 8.73
CA LEU A 152 -3.22 11.75 8.12
C LEU A 152 -3.54 12.41 6.77
N GLY A 153 -4.36 11.77 5.95
CA GLY A 153 -4.81 12.29 4.66
C GLY A 153 -5.54 13.62 4.84
N GLY A 154 -6.56 13.67 5.71
CA GLY A 154 -7.34 14.87 5.98
C GLY A 154 -6.52 16.02 6.58
N ILE A 155 -5.64 15.74 7.56
CA ILE A 155 -4.80 16.78 8.17
C ILE A 155 -3.78 17.33 7.18
N SER A 156 -3.11 16.46 6.43
CA SER A 156 -2.04 16.88 5.52
C SER A 156 -2.57 17.51 4.22
N SER A 157 -3.77 17.15 3.75
CA SER A 157 -4.41 17.80 2.60
C SER A 157 -4.72 19.29 2.86
N GLY A 158 -4.90 19.68 4.12
CA GLY A 158 -5.02 21.08 4.50
C GLY A 158 -3.79 21.95 4.19
N LEU A 159 -2.61 21.35 4.03
CA LEU A 159 -1.39 22.04 3.58
C LEU A 159 -1.36 22.12 2.05
N HIS A 160 -1.63 21.00 1.38
CA HIS A 160 -1.70 20.88 -0.07
C HIS A 160 -2.35 19.55 -0.44
N VAL A 161 -3.17 19.52 -1.49
CA VAL A 161 -3.90 18.30 -1.93
C VAL A 161 -2.98 17.10 -2.16
N THR A 162 -1.74 17.33 -2.57
CA THR A 162 -0.75 16.26 -2.81
C THR A 162 0.15 15.94 -1.62
N ALA A 163 0.11 16.71 -0.54
CA ALA A 163 0.96 16.48 0.64
C ALA A 163 0.80 15.07 1.23
N PRO A 164 -0.42 14.50 1.32
CA PRO A 164 -0.61 13.12 1.78
C PRO A 164 0.17 12.08 0.96
N PHE A 165 0.24 12.26 -0.36
CA PHE A 165 0.96 11.33 -1.24
C PHE A 165 2.48 11.42 -1.05
N TRP A 166 3.02 12.61 -0.82
CA TRP A 166 4.44 12.78 -0.49
C TRP A 166 4.80 12.11 0.84
N ILE A 167 3.90 12.19 1.84
CA ILE A 167 4.08 11.48 3.12
C ILE A 167 4.05 9.97 2.90
N ALA A 168 3.08 9.46 2.15
CA ALA A 168 2.97 8.04 1.84
C ALA A 168 4.19 7.53 1.05
N ALA A 169 4.67 8.29 0.06
CA ALA A 169 5.87 7.98 -0.70
C ALA A 169 7.11 7.90 0.19
N ALA A 170 7.29 8.88 1.08
CA ALA A 170 8.40 8.91 2.02
C ALA A 170 8.36 7.73 3.01
N LEU A 171 7.18 7.42 3.57
CA LEU A 171 7.00 6.28 4.47
C LEU A 171 7.30 4.96 3.78
N SER A 172 6.81 4.76 2.54
CA SER A 172 7.07 3.55 1.76
C SER A 172 8.55 3.41 1.40
N ALA A 173 9.21 4.51 1.01
CA ALA A 173 10.64 4.53 0.69
C ALA A 173 11.50 4.25 1.94
N LEU A 174 11.18 4.86 3.07
CA LEU A 174 11.87 4.60 4.34
C LEU A 174 11.68 3.14 4.79
N ASN A 175 10.48 2.60 4.64
CA ASN A 175 10.21 1.21 4.98
C ASN A 175 10.93 0.24 4.03
N MET A 176 11.05 0.58 2.75
CA MET A 176 11.86 -0.17 1.78
C MET A 176 13.34 -0.23 2.23
N VAL A 177 13.91 0.91 2.58
CA VAL A 177 15.30 1.00 3.07
C VAL A 177 15.46 0.19 4.36
N PHE A 178 14.52 0.33 5.29
CA PHE A 178 14.53 -0.44 6.54
C PHE A 178 14.45 -1.94 6.28
N GLY A 179 13.59 -2.36 5.35
CA GLY A 179 13.48 -3.78 4.94
C GLY A 179 14.76 -4.33 4.34
N PHE A 180 15.49 -3.51 3.61
CA PHE A 180 16.76 -3.92 3.02
C PHE A 180 17.80 -4.34 4.08
N PHE A 181 17.77 -3.71 5.26
CA PHE A 181 18.70 -4.03 6.35
C PHE A 181 18.19 -5.07 7.35
N ILE A 182 16.88 -5.20 7.52
CA ILE A 182 16.26 -6.03 8.57
C ILE A 182 15.88 -7.43 8.07
N LEU A 183 15.47 -7.55 6.82
CA LEU A 183 15.09 -8.84 6.25
C LEU A 183 16.35 -9.66 5.93
N PRO A 184 16.38 -10.94 6.34
CA PRO A 184 17.48 -11.86 6.07
C PRO A 184 17.58 -12.23 4.59
#